data_4e91ce3a628902191be4514b257d2254
#
_entry.id   4e91ce3a628902191be4514b257d2254
#
_cell.length_a   1.000
_cell.length_b   1.000
_cell.length_c   1.000
_cell.angle_alpha   90.00
_cell.angle_beta   90.00
_cell.angle_gamma   90.00
#
_symmetry.space_group_name_H-M   'P 1'
#
loop_
_entity.id
_entity.type
_entity.pdbx_description
1 polymer ?
#
loop_
_entity_poly.entity_id
_entity_poly.type
_entity_poly.pdbx_seq_one_letter_code
_entity_poly.pdbx_strand_id
1 'polypeptide(L)'
;RGFRVLVTTLTKKMAEDLTSYLTELNFKVSYLHSEVHTLERIEIIRDLREGKIDILIGTQMLSKGHDFPHLSLVGVLDTDQALYSPDFRASERLFSQLMQVSGRAGRANIKGEVYIQTAFPDHPIFEALKTHDYENYANELLKERELVELSPFAFLVLLKAEAHQLTHVMQFLNDAMINAQNLSAHVTVYNPVRPIMERLKGMERGQLLLQASSRLALQKLLNDWVPYLRENKMGQKVKWVVDVDPLEF
;
A
#
# COMPACT_ATOMS: atom_id res chain seq x y z
N ARG A 1 8.54 -34.91 1.01
CA ARG A 1 9.05 -34.81 -0.39
C ARG A 1 10.21 -33.80 -0.53
N GLY A 2 10.70 -33.16 0.54
CA GLY A 2 11.82 -32.21 0.50
C GLY A 2 11.51 -30.85 -0.14
N PHE A 3 10.25 -30.54 -0.40
CA PHE A 3 9.80 -29.25 -0.94
C PHE A 3 9.60 -28.21 0.15
N ARG A 4 9.70 -26.93 -0.22
CA ARG A 4 9.52 -25.79 0.67
C ARG A 4 8.26 -25.03 0.29
N VAL A 5 7.63 -24.44 1.29
CA VAL A 5 6.43 -23.63 1.16
C VAL A 5 6.73 -22.21 1.64
N LEU A 6 6.28 -21.23 0.88
CA LEU A 6 6.27 -19.81 1.27
C LEU A 6 4.83 -19.35 1.43
N VAL A 7 4.50 -18.76 2.57
CA VAL A 7 3.19 -18.16 2.79
C VAL A 7 3.36 -16.66 3.05
N THR A 8 2.64 -15.84 2.31
CA THR A 8 2.63 -14.40 2.53
C THR A 8 1.33 -13.97 3.19
N THR A 9 1.44 -13.10 4.18
CA THR A 9 0.32 -12.51 4.93
C THR A 9 0.42 -10.98 4.88
N LEU A 10 -0.69 -10.28 5.11
CA LEU A 10 -0.72 -8.82 5.14
C LEU A 10 -0.10 -8.25 6.40
N THR A 11 -0.32 -8.88 7.54
CA THR A 11 0.10 -8.36 8.83
C THR A 11 1.06 -9.28 9.55
N LYS A 12 1.90 -8.69 10.39
CA LYS A 12 2.80 -9.38 11.31
C LYS A 12 2.03 -10.35 12.23
N LYS A 13 0.91 -9.88 12.80
CA LYS A 13 0.09 -10.70 13.70
C LYS A 13 -0.43 -11.95 13.00
N MET A 14 -0.93 -11.84 11.76
CA MET A 14 -1.36 -13.01 10.98
C MET A 14 -0.22 -14.01 10.77
N ALA A 15 1.01 -13.52 10.51
CA ALA A 15 2.16 -14.40 10.35
C ALA A 15 2.48 -15.16 11.65
N GLU A 16 2.45 -14.48 12.77
CA GLU A 16 2.68 -15.05 14.10
C GLU A 16 1.59 -16.06 14.48
N ASP A 17 0.32 -15.69 14.34
CA ASP A 17 -0.83 -16.55 14.65
C ASP A 17 -0.83 -17.83 13.78
N LEU A 18 -0.59 -17.68 12.48
CA LEU A 18 -0.51 -18.82 11.56
C LEU A 18 0.70 -19.72 11.88
N THR A 19 1.83 -19.14 12.25
CA THR A 19 3.01 -19.91 12.68
C THR A 19 2.70 -20.74 13.91
N SER A 20 2.06 -20.15 14.92
CA SER A 20 1.65 -20.85 16.14
C SER A 20 0.71 -22.02 15.82
N TYR A 21 -0.31 -21.76 15.02
CA TYR A 21 -1.28 -22.78 14.59
C TYR A 21 -0.61 -23.97 13.86
N LEU A 22 0.28 -23.68 12.91
CA LEU A 22 0.96 -24.75 12.17
C LEU A 22 2.00 -25.50 13.03
N THR A 23 2.59 -24.83 14.01
CA THR A 23 3.49 -25.48 14.99
C THR A 23 2.73 -26.47 15.86
N GLU A 24 1.52 -26.14 16.30
CA GLU A 24 0.63 -27.06 17.04
C GLU A 24 0.26 -28.30 16.22
N LEU A 25 0.19 -28.15 14.90
CA LEU A 25 -0.01 -29.27 13.95
C LEU A 25 1.27 -30.03 13.61
N ASN A 26 2.38 -29.78 14.31
CA ASN A 26 3.70 -30.40 14.13
C ASN A 26 4.36 -30.14 12.77
N PHE A 27 4.06 -29.01 12.10
CA PHE A 27 4.82 -28.59 10.94
C PHE A 27 6.11 -27.88 11.35
N LYS A 28 7.17 -28.03 10.56
CA LYS A 28 8.42 -27.29 10.71
C LYS A 28 8.27 -25.92 10.08
N VAL A 29 7.80 -24.96 10.85
CA VAL A 29 7.43 -23.62 10.38
C VAL A 29 8.24 -22.54 11.11
N SER A 30 8.51 -21.46 10.40
CA SER A 30 9.04 -20.23 10.98
C SER A 30 8.40 -19.01 10.32
N TYR A 31 8.53 -17.84 10.94
CA TYR A 31 8.02 -16.60 10.36
C TYR A 31 9.14 -15.56 10.20
N LEU A 32 8.91 -14.62 9.26
CA LEU A 32 9.82 -13.53 8.97
C LEU A 32 9.05 -12.23 8.68
N HIS A 33 9.35 -11.18 9.44
CA HIS A 33 8.79 -9.83 9.24
C HIS A 33 9.86 -8.75 9.45
N SER A 34 9.47 -7.48 9.29
CA SER A 34 10.40 -6.33 9.30
C SER A 34 11.18 -6.14 10.62
N GLU A 35 10.64 -6.60 11.74
CA GLU A 35 11.24 -6.44 13.07
C GLU A 35 12.18 -7.59 13.48
N VAL A 36 12.25 -8.66 12.68
CA VAL A 36 13.21 -9.75 12.92
C VAL A 36 14.63 -9.22 12.68
N HIS A 37 15.50 -9.43 13.66
CA HIS A 37 16.89 -8.99 13.58
C HIS A 37 17.64 -9.61 12.39
N THR A 38 18.60 -8.86 11.83
CA THR A 38 19.31 -9.28 10.61
C THR A 38 19.99 -10.64 10.74
N LEU A 39 20.59 -10.94 11.89
CA LEU A 39 21.25 -12.24 12.11
C LEU A 39 20.25 -13.39 12.15
N GLU A 40 19.17 -13.22 12.89
CA GLU A 40 18.08 -14.19 12.97
C GLU A 40 17.45 -14.45 11.60
N ARG A 41 17.25 -13.39 10.80
CA ARG A 41 16.79 -13.50 9.41
C ARG A 41 17.68 -14.40 8.56
N ILE A 42 19.00 -14.23 8.67
CA ILE A 42 19.97 -15.05 7.93
C ILE A 42 19.87 -16.52 8.37
N GLU A 43 19.70 -16.77 9.65
CA GLU A 43 19.52 -18.12 10.20
C GLU A 43 18.24 -18.79 9.71
N ILE A 44 17.10 -18.10 9.77
CA ILE A 44 15.80 -18.60 9.27
C ILE A 44 15.91 -18.97 7.78
N ILE A 45 16.51 -18.10 6.96
CA ILE A 45 16.67 -18.35 5.52
C ILE A 45 17.59 -19.55 5.28
N ARG A 46 18.67 -19.66 6.03
CA ARG A 46 19.58 -20.81 5.97
C ARG A 46 18.86 -22.11 6.36
N ASP A 47 18.10 -22.09 7.45
CA ASP A 47 17.37 -23.25 7.95
C ASP A 47 16.27 -23.72 6.97
N LEU A 48 15.63 -22.80 6.26
CA LEU A 48 14.74 -23.13 5.15
C LEU A 48 15.49 -23.83 4.00
N ARG A 49 16.67 -23.31 3.61
CA ARG A 49 17.50 -23.90 2.55
C ARG A 49 18.00 -25.30 2.92
N GLU A 50 18.42 -25.48 4.16
CA GLU A 50 18.93 -26.76 4.68
C GLU A 50 17.83 -27.77 5.00
N GLY A 51 16.56 -27.37 5.01
CA GLY A 51 15.41 -28.25 5.28
C GLY A 51 15.13 -28.50 6.75
N LYS A 52 15.65 -27.67 7.61
CA LYS A 52 15.25 -27.65 9.02
C LYS A 52 13.86 -27.06 9.21
N ILE A 53 13.47 -26.16 8.29
CA ILE A 53 12.16 -25.54 8.18
C ILE A 53 11.57 -25.91 6.82
N ASP A 54 10.30 -26.30 6.78
CA ASP A 54 9.58 -26.66 5.57
C ASP A 54 8.67 -25.53 5.09
N ILE A 55 8.16 -24.70 6.02
CA ILE A 55 7.23 -23.61 5.76
C ILE A 55 7.81 -22.31 6.32
N LEU A 56 7.91 -21.29 5.45
CA LEU A 56 8.25 -19.93 5.86
C LEU A 56 7.04 -19.03 5.68
N ILE A 57 6.62 -18.37 6.75
CA ILE A 57 5.50 -17.41 6.73
C ILE A 57 6.07 -16.01 6.88
N GLY A 58 5.54 -15.04 6.14
CA GLY A 58 5.98 -13.67 6.34
C GLY A 58 5.15 -12.64 5.62
N THR A 59 5.50 -11.38 5.88
CA THR A 59 4.90 -10.25 5.20
C THR A 59 5.58 -9.98 3.86
N GLN A 60 5.15 -8.96 3.14
CA GLN A 60 5.62 -8.57 1.81
C GLN A 60 7.16 -8.54 1.61
N MET A 61 7.94 -8.46 2.68
CA MET A 61 9.41 -8.45 2.60
C MET A 61 10.02 -9.73 2.02
N LEU A 62 9.31 -10.85 2.07
CA LEU A 62 9.79 -12.13 1.53
C LEU A 62 9.82 -12.15 -0.01
N SER A 63 9.10 -11.25 -0.66
CA SER A 63 9.06 -11.15 -2.12
C SER A 63 10.34 -10.58 -2.74
N LYS A 64 11.18 -9.87 -1.97
CA LYS A 64 12.35 -9.14 -2.48
C LYS A 64 13.68 -9.80 -2.07
N GLY A 65 14.55 -10.03 -3.03
CA GLY A 65 16.00 -10.22 -2.82
C GLY A 65 16.46 -11.60 -2.33
N HIS A 66 15.59 -12.55 -2.01
CA HIS A 66 15.98 -13.87 -1.55
C HIS A 66 15.72 -14.94 -2.60
N ASP A 67 16.69 -15.82 -2.82
CA ASP A 67 16.51 -17.02 -3.62
C ASP A 67 16.18 -18.20 -2.71
N PHE A 68 15.05 -18.84 -2.97
CA PHE A 68 14.57 -20.02 -2.23
C PHE A 68 14.61 -21.25 -3.14
N PRO A 69 15.68 -22.03 -3.11
CA PRO A 69 15.75 -23.29 -3.84
C PRO A 69 14.69 -24.26 -3.29
N HIS A 70 14.16 -25.12 -4.16
CA HIS A 70 13.16 -26.13 -3.83
C HIS A 70 11.79 -25.59 -3.36
N LEU A 71 11.48 -24.33 -3.65
CA LEU A 71 10.15 -23.75 -3.36
C LEU A 71 9.14 -24.29 -4.38
N SER A 72 8.22 -25.13 -3.93
CA SER A 72 7.20 -25.75 -4.78
C SER A 72 5.82 -25.12 -4.62
N LEU A 73 5.56 -24.47 -3.49
CA LEU A 73 4.28 -23.88 -3.18
C LEU A 73 4.44 -22.47 -2.62
N VAL A 74 3.65 -21.56 -3.16
CA VAL A 74 3.47 -20.21 -2.62
C VAL A 74 1.99 -20.02 -2.26
N GLY A 75 1.72 -19.68 -1.00
CA GLY A 75 0.42 -19.27 -0.51
C GLY A 75 0.36 -17.76 -0.30
N VAL A 76 -0.70 -17.11 -0.79
CA VAL A 76 -0.97 -15.70 -0.53
C VAL A 76 -2.31 -15.58 0.17
N LEU A 77 -2.30 -15.09 1.40
CA LEU A 77 -3.49 -14.99 2.24
C LEU A 77 -4.02 -13.56 2.28
N ASP A 78 -5.34 -13.45 2.38
CA ASP A 78 -6.07 -12.19 2.62
C ASP A 78 -5.76 -11.09 1.59
N THR A 79 -5.84 -11.43 0.30
CA THR A 79 -5.61 -10.46 -0.79
C THR A 79 -6.70 -9.39 -0.88
N ASP A 80 -7.89 -9.66 -0.34
CA ASP A 80 -9.07 -8.81 -0.52
C ASP A 80 -8.93 -7.44 0.17
N GLN A 81 -8.28 -7.39 1.32
CA GLN A 81 -8.00 -6.12 1.99
C GLN A 81 -7.09 -5.20 1.14
N ALA A 82 -6.12 -5.78 0.43
CA ALA A 82 -5.28 -5.03 -0.47
C ALA A 82 -6.04 -4.63 -1.75
N LEU A 83 -6.91 -5.52 -2.26
CA LEU A 83 -7.69 -5.29 -3.47
C LEU A 83 -8.70 -4.15 -3.30
N TYR A 84 -9.40 -4.10 -2.17
CA TYR A 84 -10.43 -3.10 -1.86
C TYR A 84 -9.92 -1.97 -0.94
N SER A 85 -8.63 -1.70 -0.97
CA SER A 85 -8.07 -0.52 -0.32
C SER A 85 -8.59 0.77 -1.00
N PRO A 86 -8.85 1.85 -0.25
CA PRO A 86 -9.24 3.15 -0.82
C PRO A 86 -8.12 3.83 -1.62
N ASP A 87 -6.91 3.29 -1.60
CA ASP A 87 -5.81 3.76 -2.44
C ASP A 87 -6.07 3.36 -3.91
N PHE A 88 -6.18 4.33 -4.79
CA PHE A 88 -6.43 4.10 -6.22
C PHE A 88 -5.34 3.29 -6.94
N ARG A 89 -4.18 3.11 -6.31
CA ARG A 89 -3.06 2.26 -6.80
C ARG A 89 -3.04 0.88 -6.16
N ALA A 90 -4.02 0.56 -5.31
CA ALA A 90 -4.02 -0.69 -4.56
C ALA A 90 -3.97 -1.93 -5.47
N SER A 91 -4.80 -1.96 -6.51
CA SER A 91 -4.85 -3.06 -7.48
C SER A 91 -3.53 -3.23 -8.24
N GLU A 92 -2.90 -2.13 -8.66
CA GLU A 92 -1.60 -2.12 -9.33
C GLU A 92 -0.47 -2.64 -8.42
N ARG A 93 -0.46 -2.20 -7.16
CA ARG A 93 0.50 -2.69 -6.16
C ARG A 93 0.29 -4.17 -5.86
N LEU A 94 -0.97 -4.58 -5.69
CA LEU A 94 -1.31 -5.98 -5.45
C LEU A 94 -0.84 -6.85 -6.62
N PHE A 95 -1.12 -6.45 -7.87
CA PHE A 95 -0.64 -7.18 -9.05
C PHE A 95 0.88 -7.36 -9.03
N SER A 96 1.62 -6.27 -8.82
CA SER A 96 3.09 -6.31 -8.71
C SER A 96 3.57 -7.26 -7.62
N GLN A 97 2.93 -7.25 -6.46
CA GLN A 97 3.27 -8.13 -5.34
C GLN A 97 2.99 -9.60 -5.68
N LEU A 98 1.82 -9.89 -6.24
CA LEU A 98 1.43 -11.24 -6.64
C LEU A 98 2.38 -11.79 -7.71
N MET A 99 2.76 -10.99 -8.71
CA MET A 99 3.75 -11.37 -9.71
C MET A 99 5.13 -11.67 -9.11
N GLN A 100 5.61 -10.83 -8.18
CA GLN A 100 6.89 -11.05 -7.52
C GLN A 100 6.91 -12.33 -6.69
N VAL A 101 5.84 -12.61 -5.96
CA VAL A 101 5.70 -13.79 -5.12
C VAL A 101 5.51 -15.04 -5.96
N SER A 102 4.66 -14.98 -7.00
CA SER A 102 4.44 -16.07 -7.94
C SER A 102 5.72 -16.49 -8.65
N GLY A 103 6.56 -15.54 -9.04
CA GLY A 103 7.86 -15.79 -9.66
C GLY A 103 8.89 -16.46 -8.72
N ARG A 104 8.53 -16.76 -7.47
CA ARG A 104 9.37 -17.53 -6.54
C ARG A 104 9.11 -19.04 -6.62
N ALA A 105 7.91 -19.45 -6.97
CA ALA A 105 7.57 -20.86 -7.15
C ALA A 105 8.18 -21.44 -8.44
N GLY A 106 8.56 -22.72 -8.42
CA GLY A 106 8.90 -23.45 -9.64
C GLY A 106 10.31 -23.23 -10.18
N ARG A 107 11.30 -22.92 -9.35
CA ARG A 107 12.71 -22.84 -9.74
C ARG A 107 13.37 -24.20 -9.70
N ALA A 108 14.52 -24.34 -10.39
CA ALA A 108 15.35 -25.55 -10.41
C ALA A 108 14.61 -26.82 -10.89
N ASN A 109 13.85 -26.73 -12.00
CA ASN A 109 13.09 -27.84 -12.61
C ASN A 109 11.97 -28.42 -11.72
N ILE A 110 11.51 -27.68 -10.73
CA ILE A 110 10.37 -28.05 -9.90
C ILE A 110 9.13 -27.32 -10.42
N LYS A 111 8.03 -28.04 -10.64
CA LYS A 111 6.74 -27.40 -10.94
C LYS A 111 6.27 -26.63 -9.71
N GLY A 112 6.18 -25.32 -9.84
CA GLY A 112 5.67 -24.44 -8.78
C GLY A 112 4.17 -24.27 -8.86
N GLU A 113 3.52 -24.17 -7.71
CA GLU A 113 2.11 -23.86 -7.58
C GLU A 113 1.93 -22.61 -6.73
N VAL A 114 0.94 -21.79 -7.09
CA VAL A 114 0.59 -20.57 -6.36
C VAL A 114 -0.88 -20.62 -5.99
N TYR A 115 -1.17 -20.51 -4.71
CA TYR A 115 -2.53 -20.45 -4.19
C TYR A 115 -2.79 -19.07 -3.60
N ILE A 116 -3.85 -18.41 -4.08
CA ILE A 116 -4.26 -17.10 -3.63
C ILE A 116 -5.62 -17.22 -2.95
N GLN A 117 -5.70 -16.82 -1.69
CA GLN A 117 -6.95 -16.79 -0.95
C GLN A 117 -7.68 -15.48 -1.25
N THR A 118 -8.89 -15.59 -1.80
CA THR A 118 -9.77 -14.46 -2.11
C THR A 118 -11.23 -14.89 -2.09
N ALA A 119 -12.14 -13.99 -1.72
CA ALA A 119 -13.59 -14.14 -1.89
C ALA A 119 -14.05 -13.75 -3.31
N PHE A 120 -13.16 -13.19 -4.14
CA PHE A 120 -13.47 -12.63 -5.47
C PHE A 120 -12.62 -13.29 -6.57
N PRO A 121 -12.71 -14.60 -6.79
CA PRO A 121 -11.81 -15.31 -7.72
C PRO A 121 -11.95 -14.87 -9.19
N ASP A 122 -13.09 -14.28 -9.54
CA ASP A 122 -13.37 -13.79 -10.89
C ASP A 122 -12.91 -12.33 -11.13
N HIS A 123 -12.24 -11.71 -10.16
CA HIS A 123 -11.74 -10.35 -10.34
C HIS A 123 -10.66 -10.30 -11.44
N PRO A 124 -10.69 -9.30 -12.35
CA PRO A 124 -9.79 -9.22 -13.51
C PRO A 124 -8.29 -9.34 -13.20
N ILE A 125 -7.87 -8.90 -12.00
CA ILE A 125 -6.49 -9.02 -11.54
C ILE A 125 -5.98 -10.46 -11.55
N PHE A 126 -6.83 -11.44 -11.15
CA PHE A 126 -6.41 -12.84 -11.07
C PHE A 126 -6.34 -13.49 -12.46
N GLU A 127 -7.18 -13.08 -13.40
CA GLU A 127 -7.08 -13.55 -14.78
C GLU A 127 -5.83 -12.99 -15.46
N ALA A 128 -5.56 -11.70 -15.29
CA ALA A 128 -4.33 -11.09 -15.78
C ALA A 128 -3.07 -11.73 -15.16
N LEU A 129 -3.14 -12.14 -13.89
CA LEU A 129 -2.03 -12.84 -13.23
C LEU A 129 -1.79 -14.24 -13.82
N LYS A 130 -2.85 -15.02 -14.12
CA LYS A 130 -2.77 -16.36 -14.72
C LYS A 130 -2.15 -16.32 -16.11
N THR A 131 -2.52 -15.30 -16.89
CA THR A 131 -2.06 -15.12 -18.28
C THR A 131 -0.75 -14.33 -18.37
N HIS A 132 -0.25 -13.77 -17.26
CA HIS A 132 0.88 -12.82 -17.21
C HIS A 132 0.66 -11.58 -18.08
N ASP A 133 -0.59 -11.15 -18.24
CA ASP A 133 -0.99 -10.04 -19.11
C ASP A 133 -1.11 -8.74 -18.32
N TYR A 134 0.04 -8.19 -17.93
CA TYR A 134 0.10 -6.92 -17.21
C TYR A 134 -0.36 -5.75 -18.09
N GLU A 135 -0.03 -5.77 -19.37
CA GLU A 135 -0.28 -4.63 -20.26
C GLU A 135 -1.77 -4.36 -20.42
N ASN A 136 -2.57 -5.39 -20.72
CA ASN A 136 -4.01 -5.23 -20.82
C ASN A 136 -4.63 -4.83 -19.47
N TYR A 137 -4.20 -5.43 -18.37
CA TYR A 137 -4.68 -5.06 -17.04
C TYR A 137 -4.36 -3.60 -16.67
N ALA A 138 -3.14 -3.14 -16.95
CA ALA A 138 -2.75 -1.75 -16.74
C ALA A 138 -3.57 -0.78 -17.61
N ASN A 139 -3.86 -1.13 -18.86
CA ASN A 139 -4.70 -0.32 -19.74
C ASN A 139 -6.14 -0.19 -19.23
N GLU A 140 -6.73 -1.26 -18.68
CA GLU A 140 -8.05 -1.16 -18.03
C GLU A 140 -8.03 -0.25 -16.80
N LEU A 141 -7.02 -0.37 -15.93
CA LEU A 141 -6.86 0.53 -14.79
C LEU A 141 -6.66 1.99 -15.20
N LEU A 142 -5.96 2.24 -16.32
CA LEU A 142 -5.81 3.60 -16.85
C LEU A 142 -7.13 4.17 -17.34
N LYS A 143 -7.97 3.40 -18.03
CA LYS A 143 -9.31 3.84 -18.44
C LYS A 143 -10.19 4.19 -17.25
N GLU A 144 -10.16 3.36 -16.19
CA GLU A 144 -10.88 3.67 -14.95
C GLU A 144 -10.41 4.99 -14.34
N ARG A 145 -9.10 5.22 -14.27
CA ARG A 145 -8.53 6.47 -13.74
C ARG A 145 -8.88 7.69 -14.58
N GLU A 146 -8.94 7.54 -15.90
CA GLU A 146 -9.37 8.61 -16.79
C GLU A 146 -10.80 9.02 -16.53
N LEU A 147 -11.71 8.05 -16.38
CA LEU A 147 -13.12 8.27 -16.10
C LEU A 147 -13.37 9.02 -14.78
N VAL A 148 -12.55 8.78 -13.76
CA VAL A 148 -12.69 9.41 -12.43
C VAL A 148 -11.66 10.51 -12.19
N GLU A 149 -10.97 10.95 -13.24
CA GLU A 149 -9.98 12.03 -13.22
C GLU A 149 -8.89 11.84 -12.13
N LEU A 150 -8.32 10.64 -12.05
CA LEU A 150 -7.18 10.34 -11.18
C LEU A 150 -5.86 10.39 -11.96
N SER A 151 -4.75 10.43 -11.24
CA SER A 151 -3.41 10.41 -11.84
C SER A 151 -3.21 9.17 -12.72
N PRO A 152 -2.68 9.29 -13.96
CA PRO A 152 -1.93 10.41 -14.52
C PRO A 152 -2.79 11.47 -15.26
N PHE A 153 -4.11 11.34 -15.33
CA PHE A 153 -5.00 12.24 -16.07
C PHE A 153 -5.34 13.52 -15.32
N ALA A 154 -5.15 13.54 -13.99
CA ALA A 154 -5.22 14.74 -13.17
C ALA A 154 -4.02 14.84 -12.23
N PHE A 155 -3.75 16.04 -11.78
CA PHE A 155 -2.68 16.39 -10.84
C PHE A 155 -3.31 16.66 -9.48
N LEU A 156 -2.75 16.05 -8.44
CA LEU A 156 -3.30 16.06 -7.09
C LEU A 156 -2.34 16.72 -6.11
N VAL A 157 -2.89 17.43 -5.15
CA VAL A 157 -2.17 17.91 -3.96
C VAL A 157 -3.00 17.60 -2.73
N LEU A 158 -2.34 17.06 -1.71
CA LEU A 158 -2.96 16.75 -0.43
C LEU A 158 -2.32 17.57 0.67
N LEU A 159 -3.09 18.46 1.29
CA LEU A 159 -2.71 19.12 2.54
C LEU A 159 -3.13 18.23 3.70
N LYS A 160 -2.15 17.70 4.41
CA LYS A 160 -2.33 16.91 5.65
C LYS A 160 -2.08 17.81 6.84
N ALA A 161 -2.93 17.74 7.87
CA ALA A 161 -2.78 18.50 9.11
C ALA A 161 -3.04 17.63 10.33
N GLU A 162 -2.28 17.86 11.41
CA GLU A 162 -2.46 17.16 12.67
C GLU A 162 -2.26 18.09 13.87
N ALA A 163 -3.07 17.91 14.92
CA ALA A 163 -2.97 18.62 16.18
C ALA A 163 -3.61 17.80 17.32
N HIS A 164 -3.41 18.22 18.57
CA HIS A 164 -4.09 17.60 19.70
C HIS A 164 -5.61 17.82 19.71
N GLN A 165 -6.09 18.88 19.08
CA GLN A 165 -7.50 19.24 19.01
C GLN A 165 -7.98 19.22 17.56
N LEU A 166 -9.02 18.43 17.27
CA LEU A 166 -9.64 18.33 15.94
C LEU A 166 -10.16 19.69 15.46
N THR A 167 -10.67 20.52 16.35
CA THR A 167 -11.16 21.88 16.02
C THR A 167 -10.09 22.74 15.37
N HIS A 168 -8.83 22.69 15.85
CA HIS A 168 -7.72 23.42 15.25
C HIS A 168 -7.38 22.89 13.85
N VAL A 169 -7.38 21.56 13.68
CA VAL A 169 -7.12 20.92 12.39
C VAL A 169 -8.17 21.34 11.37
N MET A 170 -9.46 21.19 11.70
CA MET A 170 -10.54 21.48 10.77
C MET A 170 -10.67 22.98 10.48
N GLN A 171 -10.43 23.85 11.45
CA GLN A 171 -10.40 25.29 11.22
C GLN A 171 -9.29 25.68 10.25
N PHE A 172 -8.06 25.16 10.46
CA PHE A 172 -6.94 25.41 9.55
C PHE A 172 -7.23 24.94 8.13
N LEU A 173 -7.77 23.72 7.98
CA LEU A 173 -8.09 23.16 6.66
C LEU A 173 -9.24 23.92 5.97
N ASN A 174 -10.24 24.39 6.70
CA ASN A 174 -11.31 25.23 6.14
C ASN A 174 -10.78 26.61 5.69
N ASP A 175 -9.93 27.26 6.49
CA ASP A 175 -9.28 28.52 6.10
C ASP A 175 -8.42 28.30 4.83
N ALA A 176 -7.69 27.21 4.77
CA ALA A 176 -6.87 26.81 3.62
C ALA A 176 -7.74 26.56 2.38
N MET A 177 -8.87 25.88 2.52
CA MET A 177 -9.83 25.61 1.45
C MET A 177 -10.38 26.91 0.86
N ILE A 178 -10.91 27.80 1.71
CA ILE A 178 -11.48 29.07 1.28
C ILE A 178 -10.46 29.92 0.53
N ASN A 179 -9.23 29.97 1.05
CA ASN A 179 -8.15 30.72 0.38
C ASN A 179 -7.80 30.12 -0.99
N ALA A 180 -7.65 28.78 -1.08
CA ALA A 180 -7.35 28.11 -2.35
C ALA A 180 -8.45 28.34 -3.40
N GLN A 181 -9.72 28.29 -3.01
CA GLN A 181 -10.87 28.57 -3.89
C GLN A 181 -10.84 30.00 -4.44
N ASN A 182 -10.39 30.96 -3.64
CA ASN A 182 -10.26 32.35 -4.07
C ASN A 182 -9.05 32.60 -5.01
N LEU A 183 -8.00 31.78 -4.91
CA LEU A 183 -6.78 31.92 -5.70
C LEU A 183 -6.92 31.38 -7.14
N SER A 184 -7.75 30.37 -7.36
CA SER A 184 -7.85 29.75 -8.68
C SER A 184 -9.22 29.09 -8.92
N ALA A 185 -9.84 29.47 -10.05
CA ALA A 185 -11.03 28.79 -10.58
C ALA A 185 -10.70 27.51 -11.39
N HIS A 186 -9.43 27.25 -11.66
CA HIS A 186 -8.98 26.10 -12.47
C HIS A 186 -8.51 24.92 -11.63
N VAL A 187 -8.62 25.02 -10.32
CA VAL A 187 -8.29 23.97 -9.37
C VAL A 187 -9.54 23.62 -8.58
N THR A 188 -9.93 22.37 -8.63
CA THR A 188 -11.01 21.84 -7.79
C THR A 188 -10.46 21.65 -6.37
N VAL A 189 -11.09 22.30 -5.40
CA VAL A 189 -10.74 22.20 -3.98
C VAL A 189 -11.86 21.48 -3.27
N TYR A 190 -11.58 20.29 -2.76
CA TYR A 190 -12.57 19.46 -2.07
C TYR A 190 -12.79 19.93 -0.63
N ASN A 191 -13.83 19.41 0.02
CA ASN A 191 -14.05 19.68 1.44
C ASN A 191 -13.00 18.97 2.29
N PRO A 192 -12.56 19.58 3.41
CA PRO A 192 -11.71 18.89 4.38
C PRO A 192 -12.39 17.64 4.95
N VAL A 193 -11.63 16.56 5.05
CA VAL A 193 -12.11 15.28 5.59
C VAL A 193 -11.12 14.72 6.61
N ARG A 194 -11.59 13.80 7.44
CA ARG A 194 -10.73 12.99 8.29
C ARG A 194 -10.21 11.79 7.49
N PRO A 195 -8.93 11.44 7.58
CA PRO A 195 -8.40 10.23 6.94
C PRO A 195 -8.93 8.96 7.65
N ILE A 196 -8.76 7.79 7.03
CA ILE A 196 -9.14 6.50 7.62
C ILE A 196 -8.54 6.32 9.02
N MET A 197 -7.26 6.66 9.19
CA MET A 197 -6.64 6.72 10.51
C MET A 197 -6.81 8.12 11.09
N GLU A 198 -7.97 8.36 11.69
CA GLU A 198 -8.38 9.67 12.21
C GLU A 198 -7.47 10.21 13.32
N ARG A 199 -6.82 9.31 14.05
CA ARG A 199 -5.93 9.65 15.19
C ARG A 199 -4.66 8.81 15.17
N LEU A 200 -3.51 9.46 15.33
CA LEU A 200 -2.21 8.80 15.41
C LEU A 200 -1.35 9.42 16.50
N LYS A 201 -0.80 8.59 17.40
CA LYS A 201 0.06 9.04 18.52
C LYS A 201 -0.53 10.19 19.34
N GLY A 202 -1.84 10.16 19.57
CA GLY A 202 -2.54 11.18 20.33
C GLY A 202 -2.90 12.47 19.57
N MET A 203 -2.55 12.54 18.26
CA MET A 203 -2.87 13.68 17.39
C MET A 203 -4.09 13.37 16.53
N GLU A 204 -5.05 14.27 16.51
CA GLU A 204 -6.17 14.28 15.56
C GLU A 204 -5.66 14.68 14.17
N ARG A 205 -6.21 14.09 13.12
CA ARG A 205 -5.76 14.26 11.73
C ARG A 205 -6.88 14.71 10.82
N GLY A 206 -6.53 15.53 9.84
CA GLY A 206 -7.41 15.95 8.77
C GLY A 206 -6.63 16.13 7.48
N GLN A 207 -7.35 16.18 6.36
CA GLN A 207 -6.78 16.36 5.05
C GLN A 207 -7.70 17.15 4.13
N LEU A 208 -7.08 17.84 3.17
CA LEU A 208 -7.73 18.63 2.13
C LEU A 208 -7.12 18.27 0.78
N LEU A 209 -7.93 17.77 -0.14
CA LEU A 209 -7.51 17.40 -1.48
C LEU A 209 -7.76 18.56 -2.45
N LEU A 210 -6.76 18.81 -3.30
CA LEU A 210 -6.85 19.71 -4.45
C LEU A 210 -6.57 18.90 -5.72
N GLN A 211 -7.28 19.21 -6.79
CA GLN A 211 -7.18 18.52 -8.08
C GLN A 211 -7.20 19.52 -9.23
N ALA A 212 -6.38 19.28 -10.23
CA ALA A 212 -6.39 20.08 -11.46
C ALA A 212 -6.09 19.21 -12.68
N SER A 213 -6.65 19.54 -13.83
CA SER A 213 -6.29 18.93 -15.11
C SER A 213 -4.95 19.42 -15.65
N SER A 214 -4.41 20.52 -15.11
CA SER A 214 -3.14 21.11 -15.51
C SER A 214 -2.16 21.24 -14.35
N ARG A 215 -0.98 20.63 -14.52
CA ARG A 215 0.13 20.78 -13.56
C ARG A 215 0.53 22.25 -13.36
N LEU A 216 0.49 23.04 -14.43
CA LEU A 216 0.84 24.46 -14.38
C LEU A 216 -0.17 25.25 -13.53
N ALA A 217 -1.48 24.95 -13.66
CA ALA A 217 -2.51 25.60 -12.86
C ALA A 217 -2.34 25.31 -11.38
N LEU A 218 -2.06 24.04 -11.04
CA LEU A 218 -1.80 23.62 -9.67
C LEU A 218 -0.55 24.26 -9.08
N GLN A 219 0.55 24.30 -9.86
CA GLN A 219 1.80 24.93 -9.44
C GLN A 219 1.64 26.44 -9.19
N LYS A 220 0.90 27.15 -10.06
CA LYS A 220 0.61 28.58 -9.85
C LYS A 220 -0.15 28.81 -8.55
N LEU A 221 -1.17 28.01 -8.29
CA LEU A 221 -1.91 28.09 -7.03
C LEU A 221 -0.98 27.84 -5.84
N LEU A 222 -0.15 26.81 -5.88
CA LEU A 222 0.75 26.48 -4.77
C LEU A 222 1.75 27.59 -4.44
N ASN A 223 2.22 28.35 -5.44
CA ASN A 223 3.15 29.45 -5.22
C ASN A 223 2.58 30.55 -4.31
N ASP A 224 1.29 30.81 -4.38
CA ASP A 224 0.62 31.84 -3.56
C ASP A 224 0.02 31.21 -2.29
N TRP A 225 -0.47 29.98 -2.40
CA TRP A 225 -1.15 29.29 -1.30
C TRP A 225 -0.22 28.84 -0.18
N VAL A 226 0.97 28.29 -0.50
CA VAL A 226 1.90 27.82 0.52
C VAL A 226 2.43 28.96 1.42
N PRO A 227 2.78 30.15 0.92
CA PRO A 227 3.07 31.31 1.76
C PRO A 227 1.90 31.66 2.71
N TYR A 228 0.66 31.73 2.19
CA TYR A 228 -0.53 31.96 3.00
C TYR A 228 -0.67 30.94 4.14
N LEU A 229 -0.48 29.63 3.85
CA LEU A 229 -0.54 28.59 4.89
C LEU A 229 0.46 28.81 6.01
N ARG A 230 1.66 29.30 5.69
CA ARG A 230 2.71 29.60 6.69
C ARG A 230 2.38 30.81 7.55
N GLU A 231 1.71 31.81 7.00
CA GLU A 231 1.31 33.03 7.68
C GLU A 231 0.00 32.87 8.47
N ASN A 232 -0.79 31.84 8.17
CA ASN A 232 -2.07 31.58 8.83
C ASN A 232 -1.85 31.29 10.32
N LYS A 233 -2.60 32.01 11.20
CA LYS A 233 -2.48 31.90 12.65
C LYS A 233 -2.81 30.47 13.15
N MET A 234 -3.72 29.77 12.51
CA MET A 234 -4.03 28.38 12.85
C MET A 234 -2.97 27.44 12.32
N GLY A 235 -2.32 27.77 11.19
CA GLY A 235 -1.18 27.02 10.65
C GLY A 235 0.00 26.94 11.60
N GLN A 236 0.14 27.91 12.52
CA GLN A 236 1.17 27.90 13.57
C GLN A 236 0.84 26.96 14.75
N LYS A 237 -0.43 26.54 14.89
CA LYS A 237 -0.93 25.67 15.97
C LYS A 237 -1.06 24.21 15.56
N VAL A 238 -0.92 23.92 14.29
CA VAL A 238 -1.04 22.56 13.72
C VAL A 238 0.26 22.19 13.02
N LYS A 239 0.58 20.91 13.01
CA LYS A 239 1.59 20.40 12.10
C LYS A 239 0.93 20.11 10.78
N TRP A 240 1.51 20.58 9.69
CA TRP A 240 0.96 20.34 8.36
C TRP A 240 2.05 20.08 7.32
N VAL A 241 1.65 19.41 6.26
CA VAL A 241 2.50 19.13 5.11
C VAL A 241 1.66 19.19 3.84
N VAL A 242 2.24 19.75 2.78
CA VAL A 242 1.70 19.71 1.42
C VAL A 242 2.40 18.58 0.68
N ASP A 243 1.63 17.60 0.25
CA ASP A 243 2.07 16.42 -0.48
C ASP A 243 1.60 16.56 -1.94
N VAL A 244 2.55 16.73 -2.86
CA VAL A 244 2.28 16.88 -4.30
C VAL A 244 2.39 15.52 -4.97
N ASP A 245 1.43 15.18 -5.80
CA ASP A 245 1.25 13.86 -6.40
C ASP A 245 1.22 12.75 -5.31
N PRO A 246 0.29 12.85 -4.32
CA PRO A 246 0.25 11.92 -3.19
C PRO A 246 0.06 10.48 -3.66
N LEU A 247 0.70 9.56 -2.96
CA LEU A 247 0.55 8.13 -3.23
C LEU A 247 -0.71 7.54 -2.59
N GLU A 248 -1.21 8.20 -1.54
CA GLU A 248 -2.36 7.76 -0.72
C GLU A 248 -3.14 8.99 -0.23
N PHE A 249 -4.47 8.92 -0.17
CA PHE A 249 -5.34 9.95 0.40
C PHE A 249 -6.62 9.39 1.01
#